data_e0b4035b271985cfaf36a4803654dcb6
#
_entry.id   e0b4035b271985cfaf36a4803654dcb6
#
_cell.length_a   1.000
_cell.length_b   1.000
_cell.length_c   1.000
_cell.angle_alpha   90.00
_cell.angle_beta   90.00
_cell.angle_gamma   90.00
#
_symmetry.space_group_name_H-M   'P 1'
#
loop_
_entity.id
_entity.type
_entity.pdbx_description
1 polymer ?
#
loop_
_entity_poly.entity_id
_entity_poly.type
_entity_poly.pdbx_seq_one_letter_code
_entity_poly.pdbx_strand_id
1 'polypeptide(L)'
;YGRSSEVLRSVLAQMDILYSRGVGTTMRFDLPQELLDITPTCRHSSEGLDGLIGQFLSDSPLDSYHDRHPWLFNMWGHAYEFERDHAWTLMETLAGMLGGHADIWYATNIEIFSYIADYRRLVYSADAGLVFNPTASMIWLESSWTLFTVAPGETKRVPRKPVREFVLEER
;
A
#
# COMPACT_ATOMS: atom_id res chain seq x y z
N TYR A 1 5.19 2.25 -25.49
CA TYR A 1 4.91 3.25 -24.44
C TYR A 1 4.85 2.54 -23.10
N GLY A 2 5.32 3.21 -22.01
CA GLY A 2 5.23 2.71 -20.64
C GLY A 2 6.21 1.60 -20.26
N ARG A 3 7.23 1.32 -21.07
CA ARG A 3 8.32 0.42 -20.69
C ARG A 3 9.32 1.16 -19.82
N SER A 4 9.70 0.55 -18.72
CA SER A 4 10.74 1.03 -17.82
C SER A 4 12.10 0.42 -18.18
N SER A 5 13.18 1.12 -17.82
CA SER A 5 14.55 0.61 -17.85
C SER A 5 15.31 1.23 -16.68
N GLU A 6 16.41 0.61 -16.30
CA GLU A 6 17.26 1.13 -15.21
C GLU A 6 17.77 2.55 -15.53
N VAL A 7 18.17 2.79 -16.78
CA VAL A 7 18.60 4.12 -17.25
C VAL A 7 17.46 5.14 -17.11
N LEU A 8 16.24 4.79 -17.52
CA LEU A 8 15.10 5.68 -17.40
C LEU A 8 14.80 5.99 -15.93
N ARG A 9 14.79 4.99 -15.04
CA ARG A 9 14.57 5.19 -13.61
C ARG A 9 15.65 6.11 -13.00
N SER A 10 16.92 5.93 -13.39
CA SER A 10 18.01 6.82 -12.94
C SER A 10 17.80 8.27 -13.38
N VAL A 11 17.34 8.50 -14.62
CA VAL A 11 17.02 9.85 -15.12
C VAL A 11 15.84 10.44 -14.34
N LEU A 12 14.77 9.68 -14.13
CA LEU A 12 13.61 10.12 -13.37
C LEU A 12 13.98 10.50 -11.92
N ALA A 13 14.84 9.69 -11.29
CA ALA A 13 15.35 9.98 -9.94
C ALA A 13 16.16 11.28 -9.90
N GLN A 14 17.01 11.55 -10.91
CA GLN A 14 17.76 12.81 -11.02
C GLN A 14 16.88 14.04 -11.27
N MET A 15 15.68 13.83 -11.77
CA MET A 15 14.67 14.88 -11.97
C MET A 15 13.73 15.05 -10.78
N ASP A 16 14.02 14.45 -9.64
CA ASP A 16 13.19 14.43 -8.43
C ASP A 16 11.75 13.93 -8.68
N ILE A 17 11.57 13.04 -9.66
CA ILE A 17 10.30 12.35 -9.89
C ILE A 17 10.14 11.27 -8.83
N LEU A 18 9.08 11.37 -8.03
CA LEU A 18 8.82 10.46 -6.93
C LEU A 18 8.33 9.09 -7.40
N TYR A 19 7.44 9.07 -8.39
CA TYR A 19 6.86 7.84 -8.89
C TYR A 19 6.60 7.87 -10.39
N SER A 20 6.63 6.71 -11.02
CA SER A 20 6.16 6.53 -12.37
C SER A 20 5.47 5.18 -12.53
N ARG A 21 4.45 5.15 -13.40
CA ARG A 21 3.68 3.94 -13.67
C ARG A 21 4.17 3.25 -14.94
N GLY A 22 4.47 1.97 -14.83
CA GLY A 22 4.70 1.07 -15.94
C GLY A 22 3.41 0.63 -16.63
N VAL A 23 3.54 -0.33 -17.53
CA VAL A 23 2.42 -1.03 -18.18
C VAL A 23 2.33 -2.45 -17.64
N GLY A 24 1.14 -3.01 -17.63
CA GLY A 24 0.86 -4.34 -17.10
C GLY A 24 -0.02 -4.29 -15.86
N THR A 25 -0.23 -5.45 -15.28
CA THR A 25 -1.05 -5.62 -14.08
C THR A 25 -0.47 -6.74 -13.24
N THR A 26 -0.55 -6.60 -11.92
CA THR A 26 -0.09 -7.63 -10.99
C THR A 26 -1.18 -8.62 -10.64
N MET A 27 -2.45 -8.21 -10.70
CA MET A 27 -3.61 -8.91 -10.14
C MET A 27 -3.43 -9.22 -8.64
N ARG A 28 -2.66 -8.38 -7.93
CA ARG A 28 -2.29 -8.51 -6.52
C ARG A 28 -2.35 -7.15 -5.85
N PHE A 29 -2.38 -7.14 -4.52
CA PHE A 29 -2.53 -5.92 -3.71
C PHE A 29 -1.24 -5.50 -3.00
N ASP A 30 -0.11 -6.10 -3.34
CA ASP A 30 1.16 -5.76 -2.72
C ASP A 30 1.56 -4.30 -2.96
N LEU A 31 2.18 -3.69 -1.97
CA LEU A 31 2.79 -2.37 -2.16
C LEU A 31 3.95 -2.47 -3.17
N PRO A 32 4.09 -1.47 -4.08
CA PRO A 32 5.15 -1.50 -5.08
C PRO A 32 6.53 -1.46 -4.42
N GLN A 33 7.44 -2.32 -4.86
CA GLN A 33 8.82 -2.32 -4.38
C GLN A 33 9.60 -1.12 -4.95
N GLU A 34 9.39 -0.83 -6.24
CA GLU A 34 10.03 0.26 -6.96
C GLU A 34 9.00 1.34 -7.32
N LEU A 35 9.18 2.56 -6.77
CA LEU A 35 8.24 3.66 -7.02
C LEU A 35 8.38 4.27 -8.41
N LEU A 36 9.55 4.15 -9.03
CA LEU A 36 9.76 4.65 -10.40
C LEU A 36 9.36 3.65 -11.49
N ASP A 37 8.77 2.52 -11.11
CA ASP A 37 8.27 1.48 -12.03
C ASP A 37 7.08 0.73 -11.45
N ILE A 38 6.05 1.47 -11.05
CA ILE A 38 4.87 0.90 -10.40
C ILE A 38 4.07 0.09 -11.42
N THR A 39 3.85 -1.18 -11.11
CA THR A 39 2.89 -2.01 -11.85
C THR A 39 1.55 -1.97 -11.11
N PRO A 40 0.47 -1.44 -11.73
CA PRO A 40 -0.86 -1.39 -11.13
C PRO A 40 -1.43 -2.76 -10.80
N THR A 41 -2.42 -2.79 -9.89
CA THR A 41 -3.18 -4.00 -9.57
C THR A 41 -3.88 -4.55 -10.81
N CYS A 42 -4.66 -3.72 -11.50
CA CYS A 42 -5.45 -4.14 -12.66
C CYS A 42 -5.72 -2.98 -13.61
N ARG A 43 -6.28 -3.33 -14.76
CA ARG A 43 -6.91 -2.39 -15.68
C ARG A 43 -8.44 -2.46 -15.51
N HIS A 44 -9.16 -1.37 -15.79
CA HIS A 44 -10.63 -1.36 -15.74
C HIS A 44 -11.29 -2.43 -16.63
N SER A 45 -10.56 -2.92 -17.64
CA SER A 45 -11.00 -3.98 -18.56
C SER A 45 -10.34 -5.33 -18.29
N SER A 46 -9.73 -5.52 -17.12
CA SER A 46 -9.14 -6.81 -16.75
C SER A 46 -10.22 -7.88 -16.59
N GLU A 47 -9.94 -9.08 -17.10
CA GLU A 47 -10.78 -10.24 -16.83
C GLU A 47 -10.77 -10.58 -15.34
N GLY A 48 -11.90 -10.97 -14.79
CA GLY A 48 -12.04 -11.31 -13.37
C GLY A 48 -12.02 -10.11 -12.42
N LEU A 49 -12.23 -8.88 -12.91
CA LEU A 49 -12.20 -7.66 -12.10
C LEU A 49 -13.17 -7.71 -10.92
N ASP A 50 -14.39 -8.21 -11.11
CA ASP A 50 -15.39 -8.31 -10.02
C ASP A 50 -14.90 -9.23 -8.89
N GLY A 51 -14.29 -10.36 -9.24
CA GLY A 51 -13.68 -11.28 -8.28
C GLY A 51 -12.51 -10.64 -7.52
N LEU A 52 -11.67 -9.88 -8.23
CA LEU A 52 -10.54 -9.17 -7.64
C LEU A 52 -11.01 -8.07 -6.67
N ILE A 53 -12.05 -7.32 -7.03
CA ILE A 53 -12.66 -6.32 -6.14
C ILE A 53 -13.29 -7.02 -4.92
N GLY A 54 -14.04 -8.10 -5.15
CA GLY A 54 -14.63 -8.89 -4.08
C GLY A 54 -13.57 -9.39 -3.09
N GLN A 55 -12.43 -9.87 -3.57
CA GLN A 55 -11.30 -10.26 -2.73
C GLN A 55 -10.76 -9.06 -1.93
N PHE A 56 -10.51 -7.92 -2.59
CA PHE A 56 -10.00 -6.72 -1.91
C PHE A 56 -10.94 -6.22 -0.80
N LEU A 57 -12.24 -6.36 -0.98
CA LEU A 57 -13.25 -5.90 -0.02
C LEU A 57 -13.56 -6.93 1.08
N SER A 58 -13.36 -8.23 0.84
CA SER A 58 -13.73 -9.29 1.78
C SER A 58 -12.58 -9.76 2.67
N ASP A 59 -11.36 -9.74 2.16
CA ASP A 59 -10.19 -10.20 2.88
C ASP A 59 -9.46 -9.00 3.48
N SER A 60 -9.81 -8.66 4.73
CA SER A 60 -9.05 -7.63 5.44
C SER A 60 -7.61 -8.12 5.67
N PRO A 61 -6.58 -7.36 5.27
CA PRO A 61 -5.20 -7.70 5.60
C PRO A 61 -4.95 -7.77 7.11
N LEU A 62 -5.83 -7.15 7.91
CA LEU A 62 -5.77 -7.18 9.37
C LEU A 62 -6.33 -8.49 9.96
N ASP A 63 -7.17 -9.20 9.23
CA ASP A 63 -7.77 -10.47 9.66
C ASP A 63 -6.92 -11.70 9.30
N SER A 64 -6.01 -11.55 8.36
CA SER A 64 -5.09 -12.61 7.97
C SER A 64 -3.99 -12.82 9.01
N TYR A 65 -3.93 -13.99 9.61
CA TYR A 65 -2.94 -14.34 10.62
C TYR A 65 -1.48 -14.30 10.11
N HIS A 66 -1.31 -14.41 8.80
CA HIS A 66 0.00 -14.60 8.17
C HIS A 66 0.48 -13.46 7.29
N ASP A 67 -0.38 -12.51 6.90
CA ASP A 67 -0.02 -11.49 5.91
C ASP A 67 -0.65 -10.13 6.26
N ARG A 68 -0.08 -9.47 7.26
CA ARG A 68 -0.55 -8.17 7.77
C ARG A 68 0.11 -6.99 7.07
N HIS A 69 0.27 -7.08 5.77
CA HIS A 69 0.73 -5.96 4.98
C HIS A 69 -0.46 -5.13 4.50
N PRO A 70 -0.34 -3.80 4.49
CA PRO A 70 -1.37 -2.97 3.87
C PRO A 70 -1.51 -3.31 2.39
N TRP A 71 -2.75 -3.35 1.92
CA TRP A 71 -3.07 -3.61 0.52
C TRP A 71 -3.22 -2.32 -0.27
N LEU A 72 -2.77 -2.34 -1.51
CA LEU A 72 -2.96 -1.27 -2.47
C LEU A 72 -3.81 -1.77 -3.65
N PHE A 73 -4.98 -1.16 -3.84
CA PHE A 73 -5.77 -1.34 -5.05
C PHE A 73 -5.53 -0.16 -6.00
N ASN A 74 -4.75 -0.38 -7.04
CA ASN A 74 -4.43 0.63 -8.05
C ASN A 74 -4.96 0.17 -9.41
N MET A 75 -6.07 0.74 -9.85
CA MET A 75 -6.67 0.46 -11.16
C MET A 75 -6.32 1.57 -12.15
N TRP A 76 -6.08 1.19 -13.41
CA TRP A 76 -5.77 2.15 -14.46
C TRP A 76 -6.57 1.90 -15.73
N GLY A 77 -6.59 2.89 -16.60
CA GLY A 77 -7.22 2.86 -17.91
C GLY A 77 -7.21 4.24 -18.55
N HIS A 78 -7.87 4.37 -19.68
CA HIS A 78 -8.01 5.64 -20.38
C HIS A 78 -9.50 6.03 -20.47
N ALA A 79 -9.81 7.27 -20.15
CA ALA A 79 -11.20 7.75 -20.15
C ALA A 79 -11.88 7.58 -21.52
N TYR A 80 -11.15 7.74 -22.63
CA TYR A 80 -11.72 7.56 -23.98
C TYR A 80 -12.18 6.12 -24.26
N GLU A 81 -11.70 5.12 -23.52
CA GLU A 81 -12.11 3.72 -23.67
C GLU A 81 -13.55 3.52 -23.20
N PHE A 82 -13.96 4.20 -22.14
CA PHE A 82 -15.34 4.14 -21.67
C PHE A 82 -16.32 4.73 -22.68
N GLU A 83 -15.93 5.81 -23.37
CA GLU A 83 -16.74 6.40 -24.43
C GLU A 83 -16.81 5.48 -25.65
N ARG A 84 -15.67 5.00 -26.12
CA ARG A 84 -15.55 4.13 -27.31
C ARG A 84 -16.35 2.83 -27.13
N ASP A 85 -16.26 2.23 -25.95
CA ASP A 85 -16.80 0.91 -25.64
C ASP A 85 -18.20 1.00 -24.98
N HIS A 86 -18.77 2.21 -24.89
CA HIS A 86 -20.06 2.50 -24.22
C HIS A 86 -20.13 1.94 -22.78
N ALA A 87 -19.05 2.02 -22.04
CA ALA A 87 -18.82 1.34 -20.77
C ALA A 87 -18.86 2.27 -19.54
N TRP A 88 -19.51 3.45 -19.63
CA TRP A 88 -19.64 4.36 -18.48
C TRP A 88 -20.34 3.74 -17.29
N THR A 89 -21.35 2.88 -17.55
CA THR A 89 -22.03 2.13 -16.48
C THR A 89 -21.08 1.22 -15.70
N LEU A 90 -20.04 0.69 -16.35
CA LEU A 90 -19.00 -0.05 -15.65
C LEU A 90 -18.27 0.84 -14.64
N MET A 91 -17.89 2.07 -15.03
CA MET A 91 -17.23 3.02 -14.11
C MET A 91 -18.13 3.37 -12.91
N GLU A 92 -19.42 3.59 -13.13
CA GLU A 92 -20.38 3.84 -12.06
C GLU A 92 -20.50 2.65 -11.10
N THR A 93 -20.54 1.44 -11.66
CA THR A 93 -20.56 0.19 -10.87
C THR A 93 -19.30 0.04 -10.03
N LEU A 94 -18.12 0.22 -10.63
CA LEU A 94 -16.84 0.13 -9.94
C LEU A 94 -16.72 1.18 -8.82
N ALA A 95 -17.13 2.42 -9.10
CA ALA A 95 -17.16 3.48 -8.10
C ALA A 95 -18.13 3.17 -6.95
N GLY A 96 -19.30 2.59 -7.26
CA GLY A 96 -20.28 2.15 -6.27
C GLY A 96 -19.77 0.99 -5.40
N MET A 97 -19.04 0.03 -5.99
CA MET A 97 -18.48 -1.10 -5.25
C MET A 97 -17.29 -0.69 -4.36
N LEU A 98 -16.41 0.16 -4.86
CA LEU A 98 -15.17 0.53 -4.17
C LEU A 98 -15.34 1.75 -3.26
N GLY A 99 -16.42 2.50 -3.37
CA GLY A 99 -16.63 3.75 -2.63
C GLY A 99 -17.26 3.55 -1.25
N GLY A 100 -16.95 4.46 -0.31
CA GLY A 100 -17.68 4.57 0.98
C GLY A 100 -17.28 3.60 2.07
N HIS A 101 -16.21 2.82 1.92
CA HIS A 101 -15.71 1.90 2.94
C HIS A 101 -14.85 2.65 3.97
N ALA A 102 -15.18 2.52 5.26
CA ALA A 102 -14.51 3.26 6.35
C ALA A 102 -13.08 2.75 6.65
N ASP A 103 -12.76 1.55 6.22
CA ASP A 103 -11.47 0.86 6.38
C ASP A 103 -10.55 1.04 5.16
N ILE A 104 -11.00 1.78 4.13
CA ILE A 104 -10.22 2.09 2.94
C ILE A 104 -9.78 3.55 2.95
N TRP A 105 -8.49 3.76 2.81
CA TRP A 105 -7.93 5.09 2.58
C TRP A 105 -7.97 5.44 1.10
N TYR A 106 -8.90 6.33 0.72
CA TYR A 106 -8.99 6.88 -0.64
C TYR A 106 -8.05 8.07 -0.78
N ALA A 107 -7.08 7.95 -1.64
CA ALA A 107 -6.07 8.99 -1.81
C ALA A 107 -5.56 9.08 -3.25
N THR A 108 -4.95 10.20 -3.59
CA THR A 108 -4.26 10.37 -4.86
C THR A 108 -2.96 9.56 -4.89
N ASN A 109 -2.48 9.24 -6.09
CA ASN A 109 -1.22 8.51 -6.23
C ASN A 109 -0.06 9.21 -5.52
N ILE A 110 0.00 10.54 -5.58
CA ILE A 110 1.08 11.29 -4.92
C ILE A 110 1.03 11.15 -3.39
N GLU A 111 -0.16 11.16 -2.79
CA GLU A 111 -0.32 10.97 -1.35
C GLU A 111 0.10 9.55 -0.93
N ILE A 112 -0.36 8.52 -1.65
CA ILE A 112 -0.02 7.12 -1.36
C ILE A 112 1.48 6.88 -1.49
N PHE A 113 2.08 7.28 -2.62
CA PHE A 113 3.50 6.99 -2.86
C PHE A 113 4.44 7.85 -2.03
N SER A 114 4.05 9.09 -1.67
CA SER A 114 4.75 9.90 -0.67
C SER A 114 4.73 9.20 0.70
N TYR A 115 3.58 8.70 1.11
CA TYR A 115 3.44 7.98 2.37
C TYR A 115 4.29 6.69 2.41
N ILE A 116 4.29 5.90 1.33
CA ILE A 116 5.13 4.70 1.20
C ILE A 116 6.62 5.07 1.28
N ALA A 117 7.03 6.15 0.61
CA ALA A 117 8.41 6.65 0.67
C ALA A 117 8.80 7.06 2.09
N ASP A 118 7.94 7.79 2.80
CA ASP A 118 8.17 8.20 4.18
C ASP A 118 8.20 7.01 5.15
N TYR A 119 7.28 6.06 5.00
CA TYR A 119 7.28 4.81 5.77
C TYR A 119 8.62 4.05 5.66
N ARG A 120 9.20 3.99 4.47
CA ARG A 120 10.49 3.33 4.21
C ARG A 120 11.70 4.03 4.80
N ARG A 121 11.54 5.28 5.22
CA ARG A 121 12.59 6.08 5.88
C ARG A 121 12.64 5.90 7.39
N LEU A 122 11.68 5.18 7.98
CA LEU A 122 11.69 4.90 9.41
C LEU A 122 12.98 4.20 9.82
N VAL A 123 13.54 4.61 10.94
CA VAL A 123 14.78 4.04 11.49
C VAL A 123 14.45 3.25 12.72
N TYR A 124 14.85 1.98 12.75
CA TYR A 124 14.63 1.10 13.89
C TYR A 124 15.93 0.88 14.67
N SER A 125 15.83 0.71 16.00
CA SER A 125 16.94 0.21 16.82
C SER A 125 17.29 -1.23 16.41
N ALA A 126 18.53 -1.66 16.71
CA ALA A 126 19.00 -2.99 16.34
C ALA A 126 18.13 -4.14 16.86
N ASP A 127 17.48 -3.96 18.00
CA ASP A 127 16.54 -4.91 18.59
C ASP A 127 15.07 -4.68 18.16
N ALA A 128 14.84 -3.74 17.23
CA ALA A 128 13.53 -3.27 16.80
C ALA A 128 12.60 -2.84 17.96
N GLY A 129 13.16 -2.43 19.09
CA GLY A 129 12.40 -1.97 20.26
C GLY A 129 12.03 -0.49 20.24
N LEU A 130 12.70 0.28 19.38
CA LEU A 130 12.42 1.69 19.14
C LEU A 130 12.29 1.94 17.65
N VAL A 131 11.45 2.91 17.30
CA VAL A 131 11.31 3.44 15.94
C VAL A 131 11.43 4.96 15.99
N PHE A 132 12.22 5.52 15.08
CA PHE A 132 12.34 6.96 14.87
C PHE A 132 11.77 7.34 13.51
N ASN A 133 10.97 8.40 13.48
CA ASN A 133 10.40 8.96 12.25
C ASN A 133 11.14 10.22 11.82
N PRO A 134 12.05 10.15 10.83
CA PRO A 134 12.78 11.32 10.33
C PRO A 134 11.99 12.14 9.30
N THR A 135 10.72 11.80 9.04
CA THR A 135 9.91 12.41 8.00
C THR A 135 8.99 13.49 8.54
N ALA A 136 8.30 14.21 7.64
CA ALA A 136 7.29 15.20 8.00
C ALA A 136 5.87 14.61 8.15
N SER A 137 5.69 13.32 7.85
CA SER A 137 4.40 12.63 7.89
C SER A 137 4.22 11.89 9.21
N MET A 138 2.98 11.85 9.72
CA MET A 138 2.62 10.92 10.79
C MET A 138 2.52 9.51 10.20
N ILE A 139 3.26 8.56 10.76
CA ILE A 139 3.28 7.18 10.26
C ILE A 139 2.51 6.26 11.20
N TRP A 140 1.60 5.50 10.64
CA TRP A 140 0.83 4.46 11.32
C TRP A 140 1.55 3.13 11.24
N LEU A 141 1.65 2.46 12.36
CA LEU A 141 2.32 1.16 12.51
C LEU A 141 1.45 0.21 13.31
N GLU A 142 1.64 -1.06 13.08
CA GLU A 142 1.10 -2.12 13.92
C GLU A 142 2.23 -3.01 14.43
N SER A 143 2.20 -3.34 15.70
CA SER A 143 3.08 -4.34 16.31
C SER A 143 2.34 -5.06 17.43
N SER A 144 2.45 -6.38 17.45
CA SER A 144 1.83 -7.22 18.49
C SER A 144 0.32 -6.94 18.65
N TRP A 145 -0.41 -6.73 17.56
CA TRP A 145 -1.85 -6.41 17.53
C TRP A 145 -2.20 -5.02 18.09
N THR A 146 -1.22 -4.16 18.25
CA THR A 146 -1.41 -2.81 18.73
C THR A 146 -1.12 -1.82 17.62
N LEU A 147 -2.13 -1.06 17.23
CA LEU A 147 -2.00 0.05 16.31
C LEU A 147 -1.43 1.26 17.05
N PHE A 148 -0.44 1.92 16.48
CA PHE A 148 0.16 3.13 17.04
C PHE A 148 0.69 4.05 15.95
N THR A 149 0.93 5.30 16.30
CA THR A 149 1.49 6.29 15.39
C THR A 149 2.87 6.75 15.84
N VAL A 150 3.68 7.20 14.90
CA VAL A 150 4.96 7.88 15.18
C VAL A 150 4.92 9.24 14.49
N ALA A 151 4.91 10.29 15.27
CA ALA A 151 4.84 11.66 14.77
C ALA A 151 6.18 12.09 14.11
N PRO A 152 6.19 13.14 13.29
CA PRO A 152 7.41 13.73 12.75
C PRO A 152 8.44 14.02 13.83
N GLY A 153 9.68 13.53 13.66
CA GLY A 153 10.78 13.71 14.61
C GLY A 153 10.67 12.91 15.91
N GLU A 154 9.60 12.10 16.08
CA GLU A 154 9.40 11.30 17.28
C GLU A 154 10.23 10.02 17.25
N THR A 155 10.78 9.66 18.44
CA THR A 155 11.27 8.30 18.73
C THR A 155 10.30 7.62 19.66
N LYS A 156 9.76 6.48 19.27
CA LYS A 156 8.73 5.76 20.02
C LYS A 156 9.12 4.32 20.30
N ARG A 157 8.70 3.82 21.46
CA ARG A 157 8.87 2.39 21.78
C ARG A 157 7.86 1.56 20.99
N VAL A 158 8.37 0.53 20.33
CA VAL A 158 7.51 -0.42 19.58
C VAL A 158 6.81 -1.34 20.58
N PRO A 159 5.47 -1.43 20.58
CA PRO A 159 4.73 -2.35 21.43
C PRO A 159 5.18 -3.80 21.21
N ARG A 160 5.40 -4.54 22.29
CA ARG A 160 5.76 -5.96 22.25
C ARG A 160 4.76 -6.75 23.10
N LYS A 161 4.46 -7.98 22.70
CA LYS A 161 3.71 -8.88 23.58
C LYS A 161 4.52 -9.09 24.86
N PRO A 162 3.86 -9.07 26.04
CA PRO A 162 4.54 -9.48 27.26
C PRO A 162 5.07 -10.90 27.09
N VAL A 163 6.35 -11.10 27.40
CA VAL A 163 6.92 -12.44 27.48
C VAL A 163 6.14 -13.17 28.59
N ARG A 164 5.43 -14.27 28.25
CA ARG A 164 4.87 -15.13 29.28
C ARG A 164 6.05 -15.77 30.00
N GLU A 165 6.29 -15.38 31.24
CA GLU A 165 7.18 -16.14 32.12
C GLU A 165 6.55 -17.52 32.31
N PHE A 166 7.20 -18.54 31.79
CA PHE A 166 6.89 -19.90 32.15
C PHE A 166 7.45 -20.12 33.57
N VAL A 167 6.59 -20.00 34.55
CA VAL A 167 6.91 -20.51 35.89
C VAL A 167 6.99 -22.02 35.78
N LEU A 168 8.20 -22.57 35.78
CA LEU A 168 8.39 -24.00 35.97
C LEU A 168 8.00 -24.27 37.42
N GLU A 169 6.80 -24.85 37.62
CA GLU A 169 6.46 -25.44 38.89
C GLU A 169 7.41 -26.65 39.10
N GLU A 170 8.37 -26.44 40.00
CA GLU A 170 9.19 -27.55 40.51
C GLU A 170 8.24 -28.57 41.19
N ARG A 171 8.20 -29.79 40.63
CA ARG A 171 7.57 -30.96 41.24
C ARG A 171 8.53 -31.70 42.12
#